data_060da7d713820c2108418fe08f02b30c
#
_entry.id   060da7d713820c2108418fe08f02b30c
#
_cell.length_a   1.000
_cell.length_b   1.000
_cell.length_c   1.000
_cell.angle_alpha   90.00
_cell.angle_beta   90.00
_cell.angle_gamma   90.00
#
_symmetry.space_group_name_H-M   'P 1'
#
loop_
_entity.id
_entity.type
_entity.pdbx_description
1 polymer ?
#
loop_
_entity_poly.entity_id
_entity_poly.type
_entity_poly.pdbx_seq_one_letter_code
_entity_poly.pdbx_strand_id
1 'polypeptide(L)'
;ESRLDWFLNHTSEKRPLWVMEDDGMIVGWLSFQDFYGRPAYQATAEISIYIDPTYRKKGIGAKFLDYAIKNAPTLGIHTLLGFIFAHNEPSIRLFKKFGFEQWAHFPGVAELDGVKRDLLILGRKI
;
A
#
# COMPACT_ATOMS: atom_id res chain seq x y z
N GLU A 1 9.75 -20.89 -11.63
CA GLU A 1 9.72 -20.46 -10.25
C GLU A 1 10.32 -19.09 -10.07
N SER A 2 9.60 -18.20 -9.40
CA SER A 2 10.03 -16.83 -9.30
C SER A 2 11.11 -16.65 -8.24
N ARG A 3 12.03 -15.73 -8.51
CA ARG A 3 13.07 -15.33 -7.56
C ARG A 3 12.72 -13.93 -7.05
N LEU A 4 11.72 -13.87 -6.21
CA LEU A 4 11.26 -12.60 -5.69
C LEU A 4 12.12 -12.19 -4.51
N ASP A 5 12.81 -11.07 -4.66
CA ASP A 5 13.68 -10.52 -3.64
C ASP A 5 13.24 -9.14 -3.25
N TRP A 6 13.35 -8.84 -1.97
CA TRP A 6 13.08 -7.51 -1.45
C TRP A 6 14.36 -6.70 -1.40
N PHE A 7 14.24 -5.46 -1.84
CA PHE A 7 15.35 -4.51 -1.76
C PHE A 7 14.86 -3.21 -1.18
N LEU A 8 15.59 -2.71 -0.20
CA LEU A 8 15.36 -1.40 0.35
C LEU A 8 16.01 -0.40 -0.59
N ASN A 9 15.21 0.34 -1.33
CA ASN A 9 15.73 1.18 -2.39
C ASN A 9 16.03 2.59 -1.94
N HIS A 10 15.06 3.23 -1.29
CA HIS A 10 15.19 4.61 -0.90
C HIS A 10 14.46 4.82 0.39
N THR A 11 15.08 5.60 1.30
CA THR A 11 14.42 5.72 2.57
C THR A 11 14.71 7.00 3.29
N SER A 12 13.68 7.48 3.98
CA SER A 12 13.90 7.95 5.32
C SER A 12 13.82 6.71 6.23
N GLU A 13 14.45 6.72 7.38
CA GLU A 13 14.45 5.54 8.25
C GLU A 13 13.05 5.06 8.61
N LYS A 14 12.09 5.98 8.71
CA LYS A 14 10.73 5.68 9.17
C LYS A 14 9.72 5.51 8.04
N ARG A 15 10.08 5.90 6.83
CA ARG A 15 9.17 5.84 5.67
C ARG A 15 9.90 5.24 4.49
N PRO A 16 10.22 3.95 4.58
CA PRO A 16 11.02 3.30 3.55
C PRO A 16 10.23 3.00 2.28
N LEU A 17 10.99 2.77 1.21
CA LEU A 17 10.49 2.23 -0.04
C LEU A 17 11.20 0.90 -0.27
N TRP A 18 10.43 -0.16 -0.43
CA TRP A 18 10.97 -1.47 -0.77
C TRP A 18 10.60 -1.79 -2.21
N VAL A 19 11.55 -2.41 -2.90
CA VAL A 19 11.37 -2.86 -4.28
C VAL A 19 11.42 -4.38 -4.29
N MET A 20 10.53 -4.99 -5.04
CA MET A 20 10.56 -6.44 -5.25
C MET A 20 11.04 -6.73 -6.65
N GLU A 21 12.03 -7.61 -6.77
CA GLU A 21 12.59 -7.99 -8.06
C GLU A 21 12.38 -9.48 -8.31
N ASP A 22 12.21 -9.80 -9.57
CA ASP A 22 12.20 -11.17 -10.06
C ASP A 22 13.29 -11.29 -11.12
N ASP A 23 14.35 -12.00 -10.77
CA ASP A 23 15.48 -12.23 -11.68
C ASP A 23 16.06 -10.93 -12.26
N GLY A 24 16.21 -9.93 -11.40
CA GLY A 24 16.79 -8.65 -11.78
C GLY A 24 15.81 -7.64 -12.35
N MET A 25 14.55 -8.00 -12.54
CA MET A 25 13.52 -7.08 -13.03
C MET A 25 12.62 -6.61 -11.90
N ILE A 26 12.38 -5.31 -11.84
CA ILE A 26 11.48 -4.76 -10.84
C ILE A 26 10.06 -5.15 -11.20
N VAL A 27 9.40 -5.88 -10.30
CA VAL A 27 8.03 -6.34 -10.51
C VAL A 27 7.03 -5.58 -9.66
N GLY A 28 7.51 -4.78 -8.71
CA GLY A 28 6.64 -3.95 -7.90
C GLY A 28 7.38 -3.22 -6.82
N TRP A 29 6.65 -2.35 -6.12
CA TRP A 29 7.22 -1.66 -4.97
C TRP A 29 6.14 -1.43 -3.92
N LEU A 30 6.62 -1.23 -2.69
CA LEU A 30 5.82 -0.94 -1.51
C LEU A 30 6.44 0.26 -0.82
N SER A 31 5.66 1.28 -0.54
CA SER A 31 6.17 2.42 0.19
C SER A 31 5.26 2.82 1.34
N PHE A 32 5.89 3.38 2.37
CA PHE A 32 5.19 4.07 3.44
C PHE A 32 5.41 5.56 3.28
N GLN A 33 4.35 6.34 3.48
CA GLN A 33 4.41 7.79 3.40
C GLN A 33 3.75 8.38 4.64
N ASP A 34 4.19 9.58 5.01
CA ASP A 34 3.58 10.28 6.13
C ASP A 34 2.12 10.61 5.85
N PHE A 35 1.29 10.46 6.88
CA PHE A 35 -0.07 10.95 6.83
C PHE A 35 -0.04 12.36 7.40
N TYR A 36 -0.12 13.38 6.54
CA TYR A 36 -0.03 14.81 6.83
C TYR A 36 1.29 15.28 7.43
N GLY A 37 2.21 14.41 7.79
CA GLY A 37 3.54 14.79 8.28
C GLY A 37 3.57 15.56 9.60
N ARG A 38 2.48 15.56 10.38
CA ARG A 38 2.43 16.29 11.65
C ARG A 38 2.75 15.34 12.82
N PRO A 39 3.31 15.87 13.93
CA PRO A 39 3.67 15.01 15.06
C PRO A 39 2.53 14.15 15.58
N ALA A 40 1.29 14.66 15.56
CA ALA A 40 0.13 13.91 16.04
C ALA A 40 -0.13 12.65 15.22
N TYR A 41 0.39 12.58 13.99
CA TYR A 41 0.13 11.47 13.07
C TYR A 41 1.36 10.64 12.77
N GLN A 42 2.40 10.74 13.60
CA GLN A 42 3.66 10.02 13.35
C GLN A 42 3.52 8.51 13.35
N ALA A 43 2.57 7.98 14.09
CA ALA A 43 2.33 6.54 14.15
C ALA A 43 1.37 6.04 13.08
N THR A 44 0.96 6.92 12.16
CA THR A 44 0.07 6.59 11.05
C THR A 44 0.82 6.78 9.74
N ALA A 45 0.76 5.78 8.88
CA ALA A 45 1.39 5.85 7.57
C ALA A 45 0.42 5.44 6.48
N GLU A 46 0.54 6.12 5.35
CA GLU A 46 -0.13 5.73 4.12
C GLU A 46 0.71 4.67 3.43
N ILE A 47 0.07 3.59 3.02
CA ILE A 47 0.74 2.51 2.29
C ILE A 47 0.38 2.61 0.81
N SER A 48 1.40 2.54 -0.04
CA SER A 48 1.23 2.50 -1.49
C SER A 48 1.89 1.26 -2.03
N ILE A 49 1.17 0.58 -2.94
CA ILE A 49 1.66 -0.65 -3.55
C ILE A 49 1.50 -0.52 -5.06
N TYR A 50 2.57 -0.84 -5.78
CA TYR A 50 2.52 -0.97 -7.23
C TYR A 50 2.98 -2.36 -7.64
N ILE A 51 2.27 -2.98 -8.57
CA ILE A 51 2.63 -4.28 -9.11
C ILE A 51 2.59 -4.18 -10.62
N ASP A 52 3.69 -4.62 -11.27
CA ASP A 52 3.73 -4.68 -12.72
C ASP A 52 2.55 -5.51 -13.22
N PRO A 53 1.82 -5.04 -14.26
CA PRO A 53 0.64 -5.74 -14.74
C PRO A 53 0.87 -7.20 -15.11
N THR A 54 2.07 -7.55 -15.59
CA THR A 54 2.35 -8.95 -15.96
C THR A 54 2.50 -9.86 -14.74
N TYR A 55 2.61 -9.27 -13.55
CA TYR A 55 2.76 -10.03 -12.30
C TYR A 55 1.51 -10.00 -11.44
N ARG A 56 0.42 -9.42 -11.94
CA ARG A 56 -0.84 -9.42 -11.20
C ARG A 56 -1.40 -10.83 -11.11
N LYS A 57 -2.20 -11.09 -10.07
CA LYS A 57 -2.84 -12.39 -9.82
C LYS A 57 -1.84 -13.49 -9.49
N LYS A 58 -0.62 -13.13 -9.08
CA LYS A 58 0.39 -14.10 -8.66
C LYS A 58 0.66 -14.06 -7.16
N GLY A 59 -0.25 -13.45 -6.41
CA GLY A 59 -0.12 -13.38 -4.95
C GLY A 59 0.88 -12.35 -4.47
N ILE A 60 1.40 -11.49 -5.34
CA ILE A 60 2.40 -10.49 -4.96
C ILE A 60 1.81 -9.42 -4.06
N GLY A 61 0.56 -8.98 -4.34
CA GLY A 61 -0.10 -8.02 -3.48
C GLY A 61 -0.23 -8.49 -2.04
N ALA A 62 -0.56 -9.77 -1.86
CA ALA A 62 -0.64 -10.37 -0.54
C ALA A 62 0.72 -10.39 0.15
N LYS A 63 1.79 -10.67 -0.59
CA LYS A 63 3.14 -10.63 -0.04
C LYS A 63 3.52 -9.22 0.40
N PHE A 64 3.18 -8.20 -0.39
CA PHE A 64 3.42 -6.81 -0.04
C PHE A 64 2.70 -6.43 1.24
N LEU A 65 1.41 -6.73 1.35
CA LEU A 65 0.64 -6.39 2.53
C LEU A 65 1.12 -7.12 3.77
N ASP A 66 1.44 -8.40 3.64
CA ASP A 66 1.99 -9.16 4.75
C ASP A 66 3.30 -8.55 5.25
N TYR A 67 4.17 -8.20 4.32
CA TYR A 67 5.45 -7.59 4.66
C TYR A 67 5.27 -6.24 5.35
N ALA A 68 4.35 -5.41 4.82
CA ALA A 68 4.06 -4.10 5.38
C ALA A 68 3.57 -4.21 6.81
N ILE A 69 2.62 -5.10 7.05
CA ILE A 69 2.03 -5.28 8.37
C ILE A 69 3.07 -5.76 9.38
N LYS A 70 3.95 -6.66 8.96
CA LYS A 70 4.98 -7.21 9.84
C LYS A 70 6.07 -6.20 10.16
N ASN A 71 6.37 -5.31 9.24
CA ASN A 71 7.46 -4.35 9.42
C ASN A 71 7.03 -3.01 10.02
N ALA A 72 5.76 -2.65 9.92
CA ALA A 72 5.28 -1.37 10.40
C ALA A 72 5.59 -1.11 11.89
N PRO A 73 5.38 -2.06 12.81
CA PRO A 73 5.64 -1.78 14.22
C PRO A 73 7.09 -1.42 14.53
N THR A 74 8.04 -2.02 13.81
CA THR A 74 9.46 -1.72 14.04
C THR A 74 9.82 -0.30 13.61
N LEU A 75 8.98 0.32 12.81
CA LEU A 75 9.15 1.70 12.34
C LEU A 75 8.33 2.68 13.16
N GLY A 76 7.70 2.21 14.23
CA GLY A 76 6.84 3.06 15.05
C GLY A 76 5.47 3.32 14.45
N ILE A 77 5.07 2.55 13.45
CA ILE A 77 3.79 2.71 12.78
C ILE A 77 2.78 1.74 13.39
N HIS A 78 1.65 2.28 13.84
CA HIS A 78 0.60 1.48 14.47
C HIS A 78 -0.74 1.59 13.75
N THR A 79 -0.81 2.39 12.70
CA THR A 79 -2.00 2.52 11.87
C THR A 79 -1.57 2.64 10.41
N LEU A 80 -2.13 1.82 9.55
CA LEU A 80 -1.88 1.87 8.12
C LEU A 80 -3.15 2.29 7.39
N LEU A 81 -3.00 3.21 6.42
CA LEU A 81 -4.09 3.69 5.59
C LEU A 81 -3.79 3.37 4.13
N GLY A 82 -4.76 2.80 3.44
CA GLY A 82 -4.70 2.59 2.01
C GLY A 82 -5.70 3.49 1.31
N PHE A 83 -5.24 4.26 0.33
CA PHE A 83 -6.09 5.13 -0.47
C PHE A 83 -6.39 4.40 -1.78
N ILE A 84 -7.64 4.03 -1.99
CA ILE A 84 -8.03 3.14 -3.09
C ILE A 84 -9.25 3.71 -3.78
N PHE A 85 -9.21 3.79 -5.12
CA PHE A 85 -10.40 4.18 -5.86
C PHE A 85 -11.49 3.14 -5.69
N ALA A 86 -12.73 3.61 -5.53
CA ALA A 86 -13.87 2.74 -5.23
C ALA A 86 -14.11 1.67 -6.30
N HIS A 87 -13.72 1.94 -7.54
CA HIS A 87 -13.92 0.98 -8.62
C HIS A 87 -12.82 -0.08 -8.70
N ASN A 88 -11.76 0.07 -7.90
CA ASN A 88 -10.67 -0.91 -7.87
C ASN A 88 -10.99 -2.04 -6.91
N GLU A 89 -11.93 -2.89 -7.30
CA GLU A 89 -12.41 -3.96 -6.44
C GLU A 89 -11.35 -4.98 -6.03
N PRO A 90 -10.43 -5.38 -6.90
CA PRO A 90 -9.40 -6.33 -6.48
C PRO A 90 -8.55 -5.81 -5.31
N SER A 91 -8.17 -4.53 -5.35
CA SER A 91 -7.40 -3.94 -4.25
C SER A 91 -8.21 -3.85 -2.98
N ILE A 92 -9.48 -3.46 -3.09
CA ILE A 92 -10.35 -3.37 -1.92
C ILE A 92 -10.47 -4.75 -1.25
N ARG A 93 -10.71 -5.78 -2.05
CA ARG A 93 -10.83 -7.14 -1.51
C ARG A 93 -9.53 -7.59 -0.85
N LEU A 94 -8.40 -7.28 -1.48
CA LEU A 94 -7.10 -7.66 -0.93
C LEU A 94 -6.86 -7.00 0.42
N PHE A 95 -7.08 -5.70 0.52
CA PHE A 95 -6.88 -4.98 1.78
C PHE A 95 -7.83 -5.51 2.86
N LYS A 96 -9.10 -5.74 2.51
CA LYS A 96 -10.06 -6.28 3.49
C LYS A 96 -9.67 -7.66 3.97
N LYS A 97 -9.11 -8.49 3.10
CA LYS A 97 -8.62 -9.80 3.48
C LYS A 97 -7.54 -9.72 4.55
N PHE A 98 -6.77 -8.64 4.55
CA PHE A 98 -5.72 -8.41 5.55
C PHE A 98 -6.18 -7.57 6.73
N GLY A 99 -7.48 -7.46 6.93
CA GLY A 99 -8.04 -6.83 8.12
C GLY A 99 -8.26 -5.33 8.02
N PHE A 100 -8.08 -4.75 6.84
CA PHE A 100 -8.40 -3.34 6.63
C PHE A 100 -9.91 -3.16 6.56
N GLU A 101 -10.38 -2.03 7.07
CA GLU A 101 -11.79 -1.65 7.06
C GLU A 101 -11.94 -0.32 6.35
N GLN A 102 -13.09 -0.10 5.76
CA GLN A 102 -13.35 1.19 5.12
C GLN A 102 -13.63 2.24 6.20
N TRP A 103 -12.76 3.24 6.26
CA TRP A 103 -12.89 4.32 7.23
C TRP A 103 -13.41 5.62 6.64
N ALA A 104 -13.26 5.81 5.33
CA ALA A 104 -13.74 7.03 4.69
C ALA A 104 -14.14 6.76 3.24
N HIS A 105 -15.05 7.61 2.75
CA HIS A 105 -15.52 7.55 1.38
C HIS A 105 -15.70 8.99 0.90
N PHE A 106 -14.95 9.36 -0.13
CA PHE A 106 -15.02 10.69 -0.74
C PHE A 106 -15.62 10.55 -2.12
N PRO A 107 -16.87 11.00 -2.30
CA PRO A 107 -17.54 10.83 -3.58
C PRO A 107 -17.01 11.81 -4.63
N GLY A 108 -16.65 11.28 -5.79
CA GLY A 108 -16.31 12.06 -6.98
C GLY A 108 -15.14 13.01 -6.85
N VAL A 109 -14.21 12.76 -5.91
CA VAL A 109 -13.10 13.72 -5.67
C VAL A 109 -11.96 13.59 -6.65
N ALA A 110 -11.91 12.52 -7.43
CA ALA A 110 -10.86 12.32 -8.43
C ALA A 110 -11.48 12.28 -9.81
N GLU A 111 -10.71 12.70 -10.80
CA GLU A 111 -11.16 12.63 -12.18
C GLU A 111 -10.09 11.90 -13.00
N LEU A 112 -10.49 10.76 -13.59
CA LEU A 112 -9.61 9.93 -14.41
C LEU A 112 -10.24 9.80 -15.79
N ASP A 113 -9.55 10.27 -16.82
CA ASP A 113 -10.03 10.23 -18.20
C ASP A 113 -11.43 10.83 -18.35
N GLY A 114 -11.66 11.94 -17.66
CA GLY A 114 -12.93 12.66 -17.74
C GLY A 114 -14.06 12.03 -16.93
N VAL A 115 -13.79 10.94 -16.19
CA VAL A 115 -14.78 10.27 -15.35
C VAL A 115 -14.46 10.53 -13.89
N LYS A 116 -15.45 11.00 -13.15
CA LYS A 116 -15.28 11.22 -11.71
C LYS A 116 -15.29 9.90 -10.97
N ARG A 117 -14.36 9.76 -10.03
CA ARG A 117 -14.20 8.55 -9.26
C ARG A 117 -14.22 8.84 -7.78
N ASP A 118 -14.81 7.90 -7.04
CA ASP A 118 -14.82 7.97 -5.59
C ASP A 118 -13.51 7.45 -5.04
N LEU A 119 -13.07 8.05 -3.92
CA LEU A 119 -11.88 7.59 -3.21
C LEU A 119 -12.31 6.99 -1.88
N LEU A 120 -11.79 5.81 -1.59
CA LEU A 120 -11.98 5.17 -0.29
C LEU A 120 -10.67 5.23 0.50
N ILE A 121 -10.80 5.39 1.81
CA ILE A 121 -9.66 5.18 2.70
C ILE A 121 -9.97 3.95 3.53
N LEU A 122 -9.14 2.93 3.38
CA LEU A 122 -9.20 1.72 4.19
C LEU A 122 -8.11 1.78 5.23
N GLY A 123 -8.44 1.45 6.46
CA GLY A 123 -7.49 1.56 7.54
C GLY A 123 -7.42 0.29 8.38
N ARG A 124 -6.25 0.12 9.01
CA ARG A 124 -6.04 -1.00 9.92
C ARG A 124 -5.13 -0.56 11.06
N LYS A 125 -5.54 -0.90 12.27
CA LYS A 125 -4.68 -0.80 13.45
C LYS A 125 -3.73 -1.99 13.48
N ILE A 126 -2.51 -1.73 13.82
CA ILE A 126 -1.50 -2.78 13.87
C ILE A 126 -1.13 -3.08 15.32
#